data_c9e1eb7c1bd83ba61655f04b8234339d
#
_entry.id   c9e1eb7c1bd83ba61655f04b8234339d
#
_cell.length_a   1.000
_cell.length_b   1.000
_cell.length_c   1.000
_cell.angle_alpha   90.00
_cell.angle_beta   90.00
_cell.angle_gamma   90.00
#
_symmetry.space_group_name_H-M   'P 1'
#
loop_
_entity.id
_entity.type
_entity.pdbx_description
1 polymer ?
#
loop_
_entity_poly.entity_id
_entity_poly.type
_entity_poly.pdbx_seq_one_letter_code
_entity_poly.pdbx_strand_id
1 'polypeptide(L)'
;GSSHDLSYDGTDFNYPSALMYAGRASGVSPYHLATRIIQEQGRKGQGNSISGTVSGYEGYYNYYNQGAYKTATASAVVNGLKYAAKTDAATLRPWNTRMKSVIGGAIYIGSRYINRGQNTIYYEKFDMVTPYTHQYMTNVLAPRSESSTASQAYSDTTKKNTALVFKIPVYKNMPDSACELPTGE
;
A
#
# COMPACT_ATOMS: atom_id res chain seq x y z
N GLY A 1 5.48 -23.08 8.86
CA GLY A 1 5.60 -22.00 9.84
C GLY A 1 4.25 -21.37 10.07
N SER A 2 3.99 -20.87 11.28
CA SER A 2 2.77 -20.10 11.50
C SER A 2 2.83 -18.81 10.69
N SER A 3 1.68 -18.31 10.26
CA SER A 3 1.56 -17.00 9.59
C SER A 3 2.09 -15.83 10.44
N HIS A 4 2.55 -16.11 11.65
CA HIS A 4 3.07 -15.15 12.63
C HIS A 4 4.59 -15.18 12.75
N ASP A 5 5.26 -16.11 12.09
CA ASP A 5 6.73 -16.16 12.11
C ASP A 5 7.30 -15.06 11.23
N LEU A 6 7.84 -14.04 11.86
CA LEU A 6 8.46 -12.89 11.19
C LEU A 6 9.76 -13.24 10.46
N SER A 7 10.34 -14.40 10.74
CA SER A 7 11.55 -14.90 10.07
C SER A 7 11.23 -15.64 8.77
N TYR A 8 9.94 -15.95 8.53
CA TYR A 8 9.51 -16.75 7.38
C TYR A 8 9.73 -15.98 6.06
N ASP A 9 10.47 -16.60 5.16
CA ASP A 9 10.80 -16.07 3.84
C ASP A 9 10.89 -17.17 2.78
N GLY A 10 10.29 -18.33 3.05
CA GLY A 10 10.31 -19.48 2.16
C GLY A 10 9.54 -19.27 0.85
N THR A 11 9.75 -20.18 -0.10
CA THR A 11 9.05 -20.21 -1.40
C THR A 11 7.54 -20.37 -1.26
N ASP A 12 7.09 -20.97 -0.16
CA ASP A 12 5.68 -21.20 0.18
C ASP A 12 5.09 -20.04 0.99
N PHE A 13 5.57 -18.83 0.80
CA PHE A 13 5.06 -17.65 1.49
C PHE A 13 3.57 -17.48 1.24
N ASN A 14 2.78 -17.58 2.31
CA ASN A 14 1.32 -17.52 2.23
C ASN A 14 0.83 -16.07 2.32
N TYR A 15 0.63 -15.42 1.18
CA TYR A 15 0.12 -14.06 1.11
C TYR A 15 -1.22 -13.83 1.82
N PRO A 16 -2.28 -14.66 1.64
CA PRO A 16 -3.53 -14.48 2.36
C PRO A 16 -3.35 -14.42 3.87
N SER A 17 -2.61 -15.36 4.45
CA SER A 17 -2.33 -15.38 5.89
C SER A 17 -1.49 -14.18 6.34
N ALA A 18 -0.45 -13.82 5.57
CA ALA A 18 0.39 -12.67 5.88
C ALA A 18 -0.41 -11.36 5.86
N LEU A 19 -1.29 -11.17 4.86
CA LEU A 19 -2.15 -10.00 4.75
C LEU A 19 -3.19 -9.92 5.87
N MET A 20 -3.80 -11.05 6.25
CA MET A 20 -4.72 -11.10 7.39
C MET A 20 -4.02 -10.72 8.70
N TYR A 21 -2.80 -11.20 8.91
CA TYR A 21 -2.01 -10.83 10.07
C TYR A 21 -1.59 -9.34 10.03
N ALA A 22 -1.11 -8.87 8.88
CA ALA A 22 -0.76 -7.48 8.67
C ALA A 22 -1.94 -6.53 8.92
N GLY A 23 -3.13 -6.92 8.46
CA GLY A 23 -4.36 -6.17 8.72
C GLY A 23 -4.67 -6.03 10.19
N ARG A 24 -4.57 -7.13 10.96
CA ARG A 24 -4.77 -7.11 12.43
C ARG A 24 -3.73 -6.24 13.14
N ALA A 25 -2.47 -6.33 12.72
CA ALA A 25 -1.37 -5.59 13.34
C ALA A 25 -1.42 -4.08 13.05
N SER A 26 -1.97 -3.69 11.91
CA SER A 26 -1.95 -2.30 11.43
C SER A 26 -3.29 -1.57 11.54
N GLY A 27 -4.41 -2.30 11.69
CA GLY A 27 -5.75 -1.74 11.57
C GLY A 27 -6.18 -1.43 10.13
N VAL A 28 -5.44 -1.93 9.13
CA VAL A 28 -5.71 -1.70 7.70
C VAL A 28 -6.41 -2.92 7.10
N SER A 29 -7.42 -2.71 6.26
CA SER A 29 -8.10 -3.79 5.55
C SER A 29 -7.09 -4.65 4.76
N PRO A 30 -7.11 -6.00 4.90
CA PRO A 30 -6.29 -6.88 4.09
C PRO A 30 -6.49 -6.71 2.58
N TYR A 31 -7.70 -6.38 2.15
CA TYR A 31 -7.99 -6.07 0.74
C TYR A 31 -7.28 -4.79 0.28
N HIS A 32 -7.26 -3.75 1.12
CA HIS A 32 -6.51 -2.53 0.83
C HIS A 32 -5.02 -2.81 0.72
N LEU A 33 -4.46 -3.59 1.64
CA LEU A 33 -3.04 -3.99 1.61
C LEU A 33 -2.70 -4.79 0.35
N ALA A 34 -3.56 -5.75 -0.04
CA ALA A 34 -3.39 -6.52 -1.27
C ALA A 34 -3.42 -5.62 -2.51
N THR A 35 -4.39 -4.71 -2.57
CA THR A 35 -4.52 -3.74 -3.68
C THR A 35 -3.29 -2.87 -3.79
N ARG A 36 -2.77 -2.39 -2.66
CA ARG A 36 -1.56 -1.56 -2.62
C ARG A 36 -0.33 -2.34 -3.11
N ILE A 37 -0.16 -3.60 -2.69
CA ILE A 37 0.94 -4.45 -3.18
C ILE A 37 0.81 -4.65 -4.69
N ILE A 38 -0.38 -4.91 -5.22
CA ILE A 38 -0.60 -5.06 -6.66
C ILE A 38 -0.26 -3.76 -7.41
N GLN A 39 -0.65 -2.62 -6.86
CA GLN A 39 -0.34 -1.31 -7.43
C GLN A 39 1.17 -1.05 -7.50
N GLU A 40 1.90 -1.39 -6.44
CA GLU A 40 3.33 -1.11 -6.30
C GLU A 40 4.23 -2.14 -7.00
N GLN A 41 3.82 -3.42 -7.03
CA GLN A 41 4.63 -4.53 -7.52
C GLN A 41 4.12 -5.12 -8.84
N GLY A 42 2.99 -4.61 -9.34
CA GLY A 42 2.30 -5.13 -10.52
C GLY A 42 1.50 -6.41 -10.23
N ARG A 43 0.59 -6.75 -11.15
CA ARG A 43 -0.34 -7.90 -10.99
C ARG A 43 0.37 -9.26 -10.87
N LYS A 44 1.58 -9.38 -11.41
CA LYS A 44 2.37 -10.61 -11.34
C LYS A 44 3.24 -10.70 -10.09
N GLY A 45 3.30 -9.63 -9.27
CA GLY A 45 4.15 -9.59 -8.09
C GLY A 45 5.64 -9.78 -8.39
N GLN A 46 6.13 -9.22 -9.48
CA GLN A 46 7.50 -9.40 -9.98
C GLN A 46 8.35 -8.12 -9.86
N GLY A 47 7.96 -7.20 -8.99
CA GLY A 47 8.72 -5.97 -8.74
C GLY A 47 10.10 -6.28 -8.15
N ASN A 48 11.13 -5.56 -8.61
CA ASN A 48 12.49 -5.72 -8.10
C ASN A 48 12.61 -5.46 -6.59
N SER A 49 11.76 -4.60 -6.04
CA SER A 49 11.74 -4.28 -4.60
C SER A 49 11.38 -5.48 -3.71
N ILE A 50 10.84 -6.56 -4.27
CA ILE A 50 10.44 -7.77 -3.55
C ILE A 50 11.15 -9.02 -4.03
N SER A 51 12.14 -8.89 -4.91
CA SER A 51 12.93 -10.03 -5.43
C SER A 51 13.86 -10.63 -4.37
N GLY A 52 14.41 -9.79 -3.49
CA GLY A 52 15.46 -10.17 -2.55
C GLY A 52 16.84 -10.36 -3.21
N THR A 53 16.99 -9.96 -4.47
CA THR A 53 18.21 -10.21 -5.27
C THR A 53 18.86 -8.94 -5.80
N VAL A 54 18.42 -7.76 -5.35
CA VAL A 54 19.00 -6.50 -5.80
C VAL A 54 20.39 -6.33 -5.19
N SER A 55 21.39 -6.11 -6.06
CA SER A 55 22.80 -6.00 -5.67
C SER A 55 23.03 -4.93 -4.59
N GLY A 56 23.69 -5.32 -3.51
CA GLY A 56 23.94 -4.52 -2.31
C GLY A 56 22.76 -4.44 -1.33
N TYR A 57 21.65 -5.08 -1.65
CA TYR A 57 20.44 -5.18 -0.81
C TYR A 57 19.81 -6.57 -0.88
N GLU A 58 20.63 -7.59 -1.06
CA GLU A 58 20.19 -8.99 -1.08
C GLU A 58 19.50 -9.35 0.24
N GLY A 59 18.37 -10.04 0.17
CA GLY A 59 17.56 -10.42 1.33
C GLY A 59 16.74 -9.30 1.95
N TYR A 60 16.68 -8.12 1.31
CA TYR A 60 15.78 -7.05 1.74
C TYR A 60 14.58 -6.93 0.79
N TYR A 61 13.43 -6.55 1.37
CA TYR A 61 12.14 -6.49 0.69
C TYR A 61 11.43 -5.18 0.99
N ASN A 62 10.69 -4.63 0.02
CA ASN A 62 9.87 -3.44 0.21
C ASN A 62 8.56 -3.57 -0.59
N TYR A 63 7.57 -4.23 -0.01
CA TYR A 63 6.31 -4.56 -0.68
C TYR A 63 5.47 -3.34 -1.08
N TYR A 64 5.59 -2.25 -0.35
CA TYR A 64 4.79 -1.03 -0.56
C TYR A 64 5.61 0.14 -1.12
N ASN A 65 6.82 -0.11 -1.62
CA ASN A 65 7.73 0.90 -2.19
C ASN A 65 7.92 2.15 -1.31
N GLN A 66 7.87 1.99 0.01
CA GLN A 66 8.05 3.10 0.95
C GLN A 66 9.48 3.66 0.85
N GLY A 67 9.57 4.99 0.74
CA GLY A 67 10.87 5.64 0.52
C GLY A 67 11.49 5.39 -0.86
N ALA A 68 10.73 4.82 -1.81
CA ALA A 68 11.16 4.52 -3.16
C ALA A 68 10.99 5.74 -4.08
N TYR A 69 11.93 6.65 -4.07
CA TYR A 69 11.99 7.81 -4.97
C TYR A 69 13.32 7.83 -5.72
N LYS A 70 13.28 8.26 -6.97
CA LYS A 70 14.48 8.38 -7.79
C LYS A 70 15.29 9.63 -7.38
N THR A 71 16.60 9.48 -7.28
CA THR A 71 17.56 10.58 -7.08
C THR A 71 18.57 10.62 -8.22
N ALA A 72 19.44 11.62 -8.23
CA ALA A 72 20.53 11.69 -9.20
C ALA A 72 21.51 10.49 -9.10
N THR A 73 21.64 9.90 -7.91
CA THR A 73 22.62 8.86 -7.60
C THR A 73 22.05 7.46 -7.40
N ALA A 74 20.71 7.31 -7.28
CA ALA A 74 20.09 6.03 -7.03
C ALA A 74 18.71 5.89 -7.66
N SER A 75 18.37 4.69 -8.11
CA SER A 75 17.03 4.36 -8.59
C SER A 75 16.01 4.35 -7.43
N ALA A 76 14.72 4.43 -7.76
CA ALA A 76 13.65 4.32 -6.77
C ALA A 76 13.72 3.00 -6.00
N VAL A 77 14.01 1.88 -6.68
CA VAL A 77 14.15 0.56 -6.06
C VAL A 77 15.28 0.57 -5.02
N VAL A 78 16.45 1.08 -5.38
CA VAL A 78 17.62 1.15 -4.49
C VAL A 78 17.31 2.02 -3.27
N ASN A 79 16.69 3.18 -3.44
CA ASN A 79 16.32 4.04 -2.32
C ASN A 79 15.27 3.40 -1.41
N GLY A 80 14.28 2.71 -2.00
CA GLY A 80 13.29 1.95 -1.25
C GLY A 80 13.89 0.79 -0.45
N LEU A 81 14.87 0.08 -0.99
CA LEU A 81 15.59 -0.98 -0.27
C LEU A 81 16.54 -0.43 0.78
N LYS A 82 17.20 0.70 0.52
CA LYS A 82 17.96 1.44 1.53
C LYS A 82 17.08 1.89 2.70
N TYR A 83 15.82 2.28 2.42
CA TYR A 83 14.84 2.57 3.47
C TYR A 83 14.48 1.30 4.26
N ALA A 84 14.23 0.18 3.58
CA ALA A 84 13.89 -1.10 4.18
C ALA A 84 15.01 -1.67 5.08
N ALA A 85 16.26 -1.40 4.73
CA ALA A 85 17.43 -1.86 5.47
C ALA A 85 17.71 -1.07 6.77
N LYS A 86 17.13 0.13 6.94
CA LYS A 86 17.30 0.93 8.17
C LYS A 86 16.59 0.26 9.35
N THR A 87 17.10 0.49 10.55
CA THR A 87 16.49 0.01 11.80
C THR A 87 15.36 0.94 12.23
N ASP A 88 14.19 0.36 12.52
CA ASP A 88 13.07 1.03 13.15
C ASP A 88 12.09 -0.02 13.72
N ALA A 89 12.10 -0.18 15.02
CA ALA A 89 11.27 -1.17 15.70
C ALA A 89 9.76 -0.94 15.50
N ALA A 90 9.33 0.33 15.38
CA ALA A 90 7.91 0.66 15.22
C ALA A 90 7.32 0.11 13.93
N THR A 91 8.13 -0.04 12.88
CA THR A 91 7.73 -0.58 11.58
C THR A 91 8.43 -1.91 11.25
N LEU A 92 8.98 -2.60 12.25
CA LEU A 92 9.67 -3.88 12.11
C LEU A 92 10.88 -3.86 11.14
N ARG A 93 11.45 -2.69 10.86
CA ARG A 93 12.68 -2.61 10.06
C ARG A 93 13.90 -3.01 10.89
N PRO A 94 14.87 -3.67 10.26
CA PRO A 94 15.05 -3.93 8.84
C PRO A 94 14.11 -5.00 8.29
N TRP A 95 13.60 -4.76 7.06
CA TRP A 95 12.73 -5.70 6.36
C TRP A 95 13.54 -6.74 5.61
N ASN A 96 14.22 -7.59 6.37
CA ASN A 96 15.09 -8.66 5.89
C ASN A 96 14.36 -10.00 5.74
N THR A 97 13.04 -10.01 5.85
CA THR A 97 12.15 -11.11 5.45
C THR A 97 10.89 -10.56 4.80
N ARG A 98 10.21 -11.36 3.98
CA ARG A 98 8.93 -10.98 3.36
C ARG A 98 7.88 -10.64 4.42
N MET A 99 7.80 -11.45 5.48
CA MET A 99 6.85 -11.20 6.58
C MET A 99 7.07 -9.85 7.23
N LYS A 100 8.31 -9.49 7.58
CA LYS A 100 8.62 -8.18 8.17
C LYS A 100 8.24 -7.04 7.23
N SER A 101 8.49 -7.19 5.93
CA SER A 101 8.15 -6.16 4.96
C SER A 101 6.64 -6.00 4.77
N VAL A 102 5.89 -7.10 4.68
CA VAL A 102 4.43 -7.04 4.53
C VAL A 102 3.78 -6.46 5.79
N ILE A 103 4.18 -6.91 6.97
CA ILE A 103 3.57 -6.46 8.24
C ILE A 103 4.06 -5.06 8.59
N GLY A 104 5.35 -4.82 8.54
CA GLY A 104 5.94 -3.52 8.92
C GLY A 104 5.52 -2.40 7.97
N GLY A 105 5.41 -2.70 6.68
CA GLY A 105 4.88 -1.77 5.71
C GLY A 105 3.39 -1.47 5.92
N ALA A 106 2.59 -2.46 6.32
CA ALA A 106 1.19 -2.26 6.70
C ALA A 106 1.06 -1.37 7.95
N ILE A 107 1.89 -1.60 8.98
CA ILE A 107 1.93 -0.75 10.18
C ILE A 107 2.27 0.70 9.80
N TYR A 108 3.22 0.90 8.87
CA TYR A 108 3.52 2.24 8.37
C TYR A 108 2.30 2.89 7.71
N ILE A 109 1.59 2.18 6.81
CA ILE A 109 0.39 2.69 6.15
C ILE A 109 -0.69 3.02 7.18
N GLY A 110 -0.95 2.12 8.12
CA GLY A 110 -1.90 2.34 9.20
C GLY A 110 -1.59 3.59 10.01
N SER A 111 -0.37 3.71 10.50
CA SER A 111 0.04 4.82 11.36
C SER A 111 0.13 6.16 10.63
N ARG A 112 0.50 6.17 9.35
CA ARG A 112 0.71 7.40 8.58
C ARG A 112 -0.55 7.92 7.91
N TYR A 113 -1.47 7.03 7.52
CA TYR A 113 -2.66 7.40 6.75
C TYR A 113 -3.96 6.95 7.43
N ILE A 114 -4.23 5.66 7.48
CA ILE A 114 -5.55 5.12 7.81
C ILE A 114 -6.00 5.49 9.22
N ASN A 115 -5.15 5.29 10.24
CA ASN A 115 -5.47 5.56 11.64
C ASN A 115 -5.47 7.06 11.98
N ARG A 116 -5.06 7.90 11.04
CA ARG A 116 -5.15 9.36 11.12
C ARG A 116 -6.42 9.93 10.46
N GLY A 117 -7.29 9.06 9.99
CA GLY A 117 -8.54 9.44 9.33
C GLY A 117 -8.49 9.48 7.80
N GLN A 118 -7.31 9.31 7.19
CA GLN A 118 -7.15 9.16 5.73
C GLN A 118 -7.50 7.71 5.34
N ASN A 119 -8.70 7.26 5.65
CA ASN A 119 -9.11 5.86 5.64
C ASN A 119 -9.95 5.46 4.42
N THR A 120 -9.81 6.19 3.33
CA THR A 120 -10.24 5.80 1.98
C THR A 120 -9.15 6.15 0.99
N ILE A 121 -9.12 5.50 -0.18
CA ILE A 121 -8.16 5.78 -1.25
C ILE A 121 -8.19 7.27 -1.63
N TYR A 122 -9.38 7.87 -1.69
CA TYR A 122 -9.54 9.29 -1.98
C TYR A 122 -8.97 10.18 -0.86
N TYR A 123 -9.23 9.83 0.41
CA TYR A 123 -8.72 10.59 1.57
C TYR A 123 -7.20 10.47 1.71
N GLU A 124 -6.62 9.33 1.39
CA GLU A 124 -5.16 9.19 1.33
C GLU A 124 -4.55 10.11 0.28
N LYS A 125 -5.15 10.16 -0.92
CA LYS A 125 -4.63 10.98 -2.02
C LYS A 125 -4.72 12.47 -1.73
N PHE A 126 -5.85 12.95 -1.26
CA PHE A 126 -6.11 14.39 -1.14
C PHE A 126 -6.02 14.93 0.28
N ASP A 127 -5.74 14.04 1.27
CA ASP A 127 -5.71 14.38 2.69
C ASP A 127 -6.92 15.20 3.11
N MET A 128 -8.09 14.56 3.12
CA MET A 128 -9.33 15.25 3.49
C MET A 128 -9.46 15.49 5.01
N VAL A 129 -8.46 15.07 5.80
CA VAL A 129 -8.37 15.37 7.25
C VAL A 129 -7.74 16.75 7.46
N THR A 130 -6.61 17.00 6.80
CA THR A 130 -5.95 18.31 6.72
C THR A 130 -5.65 18.59 5.26
N PRO A 131 -6.60 19.19 4.54
CA PRO A 131 -6.61 19.18 3.08
C PRO A 131 -5.27 19.53 2.45
N TYR A 132 -4.81 18.63 1.58
CA TYR A 132 -3.63 18.74 0.74
C TYR A 132 -2.27 18.77 1.44
N THR A 133 -2.18 18.52 2.75
CA THR A 133 -0.90 18.59 3.48
C THR A 133 -0.13 17.29 3.50
N HIS A 134 -0.80 16.14 3.56
CA HIS A 134 -0.19 14.81 3.64
C HIS A 134 -0.76 13.88 2.57
N GLN A 135 -0.47 14.20 1.32
CA GLN A 135 -0.99 13.47 0.16
C GLN A 135 -0.16 12.21 -0.11
N TYR A 136 -0.88 11.12 -0.44
CA TYR A 136 -0.27 9.91 -0.99
C TYR A 136 -0.11 10.02 -2.49
N MET A 137 1.09 9.78 -3.02
CA MET A 137 1.54 9.88 -4.42
C MET A 137 1.20 11.23 -5.13
N THR A 138 1.94 11.49 -6.21
CA THR A 138 1.77 12.71 -7.03
C THR A 138 0.66 12.57 -8.06
N ASN A 139 0.43 11.37 -8.60
CA ASN A 139 -0.55 11.14 -9.66
C ASN A 139 -1.99 11.43 -9.19
N VAL A 140 -2.63 12.40 -9.80
CA VAL A 140 -4.01 12.83 -9.49
C VAL A 140 -5.04 11.74 -9.79
N LEU A 141 -4.78 10.89 -10.78
CA LEU A 141 -5.66 9.79 -11.17
C LEU A 141 -5.46 8.51 -10.34
N ALA A 142 -4.51 8.49 -9.41
CA ALA A 142 -4.24 7.33 -8.57
C ALA A 142 -5.49 6.77 -7.86
N PRO A 143 -6.38 7.58 -7.26
CA PRO A 143 -7.59 7.04 -6.62
C PRO A 143 -8.48 6.26 -7.57
N ARG A 144 -8.58 6.66 -8.83
CA ARG A 144 -9.37 5.96 -9.85
C ARG A 144 -8.78 4.60 -10.16
N SER A 145 -7.48 4.51 -10.43
CA SER A 145 -6.82 3.24 -10.76
C SER A 145 -6.77 2.29 -9.58
N GLU A 146 -6.49 2.79 -8.38
CA GLU A 146 -6.50 1.99 -7.16
C GLU A 146 -7.90 1.50 -6.80
N SER A 147 -8.93 2.33 -6.93
CA SER A 147 -10.32 1.93 -6.67
C SER A 147 -10.78 0.85 -7.64
N SER A 148 -10.39 0.94 -8.92
CA SER A 148 -10.65 -0.10 -9.90
C SER A 148 -9.98 -1.43 -9.52
N THR A 149 -8.72 -1.39 -9.09
CA THR A 149 -7.99 -2.58 -8.64
C THR A 149 -8.62 -3.16 -7.37
N ALA A 150 -8.96 -2.31 -6.40
CA ALA A 150 -9.61 -2.72 -5.15
C ALA A 150 -10.98 -3.37 -5.41
N SER A 151 -11.77 -2.80 -6.31
CA SER A 151 -13.07 -3.35 -6.69
C SER A 151 -12.99 -4.78 -7.23
N GLN A 152 -11.91 -5.13 -7.92
CA GLN A 152 -11.68 -6.48 -8.46
C GLN A 152 -11.35 -7.51 -7.37
N ALA A 153 -10.88 -7.08 -6.20
CA ALA A 153 -10.61 -7.96 -5.06
C ALA A 153 -11.88 -8.49 -4.38
N TYR A 154 -13.04 -7.86 -4.63
CA TYR A 154 -14.32 -8.27 -4.08
C TYR A 154 -15.13 -9.04 -5.14
N SER A 155 -15.58 -10.25 -4.80
CA SER A 155 -16.51 -10.98 -5.65
C SER A 155 -17.87 -10.23 -5.73
N ASP A 156 -18.65 -10.49 -6.77
CA ASP A 156 -20.01 -9.91 -6.91
C ASP A 156 -20.90 -10.31 -5.74
N THR A 157 -20.76 -11.53 -5.24
CA THR A 157 -21.46 -12.01 -4.05
C THR A 157 -21.06 -11.19 -2.82
N THR A 158 -19.77 -10.93 -2.63
CA THR A 158 -19.28 -10.10 -1.51
C THR A 158 -19.82 -8.68 -1.61
N LYS A 159 -19.77 -8.07 -2.80
CA LYS A 159 -20.30 -6.71 -3.03
C LYS A 159 -21.79 -6.58 -2.73
N LYS A 160 -22.58 -7.61 -3.05
CA LYS A 160 -24.03 -7.63 -2.82
C LYS A 160 -24.42 -7.88 -1.35
N ASN A 161 -23.62 -8.68 -0.64
CA ASN A 161 -23.98 -9.19 0.68
C ASN A 161 -23.21 -8.54 1.84
N THR A 162 -22.24 -7.65 1.54
CA THR A 162 -21.45 -6.96 2.57
C THR A 162 -21.94 -5.52 2.72
N ALA A 163 -22.20 -5.10 3.95
CA ALA A 163 -22.47 -3.70 4.26
C ALA A 163 -21.19 -2.87 4.05
N LEU A 164 -21.10 -2.23 2.88
CA LEU A 164 -19.99 -1.35 2.55
C LEU A 164 -20.30 0.08 2.99
N VAL A 165 -19.35 0.72 3.65
CA VAL A 165 -19.44 2.13 4.04
C VAL A 165 -18.68 2.98 3.02
N PHE A 166 -19.39 3.92 2.40
CA PHE A 166 -18.82 4.88 1.47
C PHE A 166 -18.70 6.24 2.15
N LYS A 167 -17.53 6.89 1.99
CA LYS A 167 -17.31 8.27 2.40
C LYS A 167 -17.21 9.11 1.14
N ILE A 168 -18.21 9.94 0.89
CA ILE A 168 -18.32 10.80 -0.28
C ILE A 168 -18.04 12.22 0.17
N PRO A 169 -16.91 12.85 -0.23
CA PRO A 169 -16.64 14.24 0.09
C PRO A 169 -17.65 15.15 -0.63
N VAL A 170 -18.22 16.08 0.10
CA VAL A 170 -19.08 17.13 -0.45
C VAL A 170 -18.38 18.47 -0.29
N TYR A 171 -18.11 19.15 -1.38
CA TYR A 171 -17.43 20.44 -1.37
C TYR A 171 -18.45 21.56 -1.34
N LYS A 172 -18.08 22.68 -0.69
CA LYS A 172 -18.97 23.84 -0.53
C LYS A 172 -19.50 24.39 -1.87
N ASN A 173 -18.68 24.33 -2.91
CA ASN A 173 -19.00 24.81 -4.25
C ASN A 173 -18.94 23.65 -5.26
N MET A 174 -19.69 22.57 -4.97
CA MET A 174 -19.85 21.50 -5.94
C MET A 174 -20.52 22.01 -7.22
N PRO A 175 -20.02 21.64 -8.40
CA PRO A 175 -20.73 21.94 -9.64
C PRO A 175 -22.06 21.18 -9.70
N ASP A 176 -23.07 21.77 -10.37
CA ASP A 176 -24.38 21.14 -10.55
C ASP A 176 -24.35 19.90 -11.44
N SER A 177 -23.32 19.76 -12.25
CA SER A 177 -23.09 18.59 -13.11
C SER A 177 -21.70 18.01 -12.87
N ALA A 178 -21.56 16.71 -13.13
CA ALA A 178 -20.27 16.04 -13.04
C ALA A 178 -19.29 16.65 -14.04
N CYS A 179 -18.06 16.93 -13.57
CA CYS A 179 -16.96 17.32 -14.45
C CYS A 179 -16.63 16.15 -15.40
N GLU A 180 -16.27 16.48 -16.64
CA GLU A 180 -15.74 15.49 -17.57
C GLU A 180 -14.46 14.87 -16.99
N LEU A 181 -14.31 13.57 -17.23
CA LEU A 181 -13.07 12.91 -16.86
C LEU A 181 -11.93 13.46 -17.71
N PRO A 182 -10.73 13.70 -17.11
CA PRO A 182 -9.57 14.04 -17.89
C PRO A 182 -9.36 12.99 -18.97
N THR A 183 -9.36 13.40 -20.22
CA THR A 183 -8.92 12.57 -21.35
C THR A 183 -7.44 12.32 -21.12
N GLY A 184 -7.08 11.09 -20.80
CA GLY A 184 -5.68 10.74 -20.55
C GLY A 184 -4.84 10.96 -21.79
N GLU A 185 -3.71 11.63 -21.63
CA GLU A 185 -2.55 11.51 -22.51
C GLU A 185 -1.82 10.20 -22.20
#